data_0d6187a0fe40b8d02b5147384d2a8589
#
_entry.id   0d6187a0fe40b8d02b5147384d2a8589
#
_cell.length_a   1.000
_cell.length_b   1.000
_cell.length_c   1.000
_cell.angle_alpha   90.00
_cell.angle_beta   90.00
_cell.angle_gamma   90.00
#
_symmetry.space_group_name_H-M   'P 1'
#
loop_
_entity.id
_entity.type
_entity.pdbx_description
1 polymer ?
#
loop_
_entity_poly.entity_id
_entity_poly.type
_entity_poly.pdbx_seq_one_letter_code
_entity_poly.pdbx_strand_id
1 'polypeptide(L)'
;MVEAPGKFTRARRAWWSTSLLLAIGCYSGAGDGDDTTATTGTASQPTVGETDSNPTDTGDTADTDGPGQADVLPQTSRYPRLSHTQWENTVQDLFFLPAPTGYSNLFIGDPVSGGFDNNSEALKVTATLWTDYQRGAEQVAELVAKDPEILAKIAPQDGGDSDAQATTFITTFGKRAYRRPLTAEEIARHLEIFHAGMATPGDLAAFPAGVRLVVQAMLQSPHFLYRVEASDVAEGTKIRLSGHEIASKLSYMLWNTMPDDELFAAAGDGSLDDPKGVASQATRLLDHPRARDMVANFHYQLLHIDHYSDIYKDPVKFAAYNAEINPLLASETLKFVDDVIFNDGDFATLLTAPYTFVNAKLAPFYGVAGDFSDDFVKVDLDPARRAGILTQLGFLMANAGAFENDPIHRGVFMNLQLLCTGLPPPPNMVPPLPPPVEGETLRERVDRHTGKGTCGEGCHGYLINPLGFAFENYDPLGQWQTMDAGKPIDAAAEFQFGGVPQKYDGAVELAHLMADSDEAHRCYVAHFLEYGYARRPQKADQKFIDSLAAGSKDGTHTIKQIILELSKSDAFLFRAPVEP
;
A
#
# COMPACT_ATOMS: atom_id res chain seq x y z
N MET A 1 -4.85 -16.14 26.43
CA MET A 1 -3.86 -15.12 26.75
C MET A 1 -2.97 -15.03 25.54
N VAL A 2 -3.23 -14.08 24.66
CA VAL A 2 -2.42 -13.81 23.45
C VAL A 2 -1.65 -12.54 23.78
N GLU A 3 -0.33 -12.66 23.89
CA GLU A 3 0.57 -11.54 24.14
C GLU A 3 0.55 -10.57 22.96
N ALA A 4 0.56 -9.27 23.29
CA ALA A 4 0.61 -8.18 22.32
C ALA A 4 1.96 -8.18 21.56
N PRO A 5 1.98 -7.77 20.27
CA PRO A 5 3.21 -7.70 19.50
C PRO A 5 4.16 -6.62 20.04
N GLY A 6 5.42 -6.98 20.07
CA GLY A 6 6.51 -6.23 20.67
C GLY A 6 6.68 -4.80 20.13
N LYS A 7 7.10 -3.93 21.02
CA LYS A 7 7.38 -2.51 20.81
C LYS A 7 8.42 -2.29 19.71
N PHE A 8 7.98 -1.70 18.59
CA PHE A 8 8.89 -1.16 17.58
C PHE A 8 9.47 0.17 18.09
N THR A 9 10.70 0.13 18.57
CA THR A 9 11.49 1.34 18.81
C THR A 9 12.28 1.70 17.55
N ARG A 10 11.77 2.65 16.76
CA ARG A 10 12.56 3.29 15.69
C ARG A 10 13.62 4.21 16.30
N ALA A 11 14.88 3.98 15.95
CA ALA A 11 15.98 4.90 16.25
C ALA A 11 15.75 6.24 15.50
N ARG A 12 15.63 7.33 16.26
CA ARG A 12 15.46 8.70 15.75
C ARG A 12 16.72 9.12 14.98
N ARG A 13 16.59 9.39 13.69
CA ARG A 13 17.48 10.32 12.99
C ARG A 13 16.76 11.68 12.93
N ALA A 14 17.25 12.62 13.70
CA ALA A 14 16.86 14.01 13.64
C ALA A 14 17.39 14.62 12.33
N TRP A 15 16.50 15.01 11.44
CA TRP A 15 16.81 15.88 10.31
C TRP A 15 16.40 17.29 10.71
N TRP A 16 17.37 18.16 10.77
CA TRP A 16 17.16 19.59 10.99
C TRP A 16 16.67 20.22 9.67
N SER A 17 15.41 20.62 9.64
CA SER A 17 14.86 21.44 8.56
C SER A 17 15.13 22.90 8.88
N THR A 18 16.03 23.51 8.15
CA THR A 18 16.21 24.96 8.13
C THR A 18 15.16 25.54 7.21
N SER A 19 14.12 26.12 7.79
CA SER A 19 13.12 26.91 7.06
C SER A 19 13.71 28.25 6.66
N LEU A 20 13.90 28.44 5.34
CA LEU A 20 14.22 29.76 4.77
C LEU A 20 12.92 30.40 4.28
N LEU A 21 12.49 31.44 5.00
CA LEU A 21 11.38 32.31 4.61
C LEU A 21 11.81 33.19 3.43
N LEU A 22 11.14 33.05 2.29
CA LEU A 22 11.17 34.05 1.23
C LEU A 22 9.72 34.30 0.76
N ALA A 23 9.22 35.47 1.10
CA ALA A 23 7.97 36.02 0.63
C ALA A 23 8.20 36.72 -0.72
N ILE A 24 7.41 36.42 -1.78
CA ILE A 24 7.17 37.34 -2.89
C ILE A 24 5.82 36.99 -3.57
N GLY A 25 5.04 38.01 -3.78
CA GLY A 25 3.66 38.00 -4.17
C GLY A 25 3.34 37.69 -5.63
N CYS A 26 2.05 37.44 -5.87
CA CYS A 26 1.44 37.34 -7.20
C CYS A 26 1.54 38.66 -7.95
N TYR A 27 2.12 38.61 -9.15
CA TYR A 27 2.20 39.76 -10.04
C TYR A 27 1.22 39.59 -11.21
N SER A 28 0.25 40.48 -11.29
CA SER A 28 -0.56 40.67 -12.48
C SER A 28 0.18 41.67 -13.38
N GLY A 29 0.63 41.22 -14.55
CA GLY A 29 1.32 42.08 -15.53
C GLY A 29 0.64 42.03 -16.88
N ALA A 30 0.03 43.14 -17.25
CA ALA A 30 -0.23 43.49 -18.65
C ALA A 30 0.74 44.60 -19.07
N GLY A 31 1.30 44.47 -20.28
CA GLY A 31 1.76 45.64 -21.03
C GLY A 31 3.23 45.72 -21.42
N ASP A 32 3.45 45.53 -22.70
CA ASP A 32 4.33 46.16 -23.69
C ASP A 32 5.74 46.70 -23.39
N GLY A 33 6.66 46.31 -24.28
CA GLY A 33 7.59 47.29 -24.89
C GLY A 33 9.09 47.07 -24.71
N ASP A 34 9.72 46.62 -25.80
CA ASP A 34 11.02 47.03 -26.39
C ASP A 34 12.38 46.95 -25.66
N ASP A 35 13.23 46.18 -26.33
CA ASP A 35 14.62 46.43 -26.79
C ASP A 35 15.79 46.74 -25.82
N THR A 36 16.81 45.96 -25.94
CA THR A 36 18.21 46.12 -26.36
C THR A 36 19.23 45.29 -25.59
N THR A 37 19.91 44.46 -26.39
CA THR A 37 21.32 44.04 -26.41
C THR A 37 22.25 44.31 -25.20
N ALA A 38 22.95 43.29 -24.73
CA ALA A 38 24.42 43.17 -24.78
C ALA A 38 24.98 41.85 -24.19
N THR A 39 25.91 41.36 -24.94
CA THR A 39 26.81 40.21 -24.88
C THR A 39 27.68 40.05 -23.63
N THR A 40 28.06 38.79 -23.44
CA THR A 40 29.35 38.15 -23.13
C THR A 40 29.50 37.48 -21.74
N GLY A 41 29.95 36.23 -21.83
CA GLY A 41 30.76 35.62 -20.75
C GLY A 41 30.47 34.17 -20.43
N THR A 42 31.10 33.29 -21.19
CA THR A 42 31.25 31.83 -20.97
C THR A 42 31.73 31.43 -19.58
N ALA A 43 31.09 30.44 -18.97
CA ALA A 43 31.77 29.39 -18.17
C ALA A 43 30.85 28.17 -18.05
N SER A 44 31.31 27.09 -18.61
CA SER A 44 30.70 25.75 -18.61
C SER A 44 30.87 25.05 -17.27
N GLN A 45 29.78 24.48 -16.72
CA GLN A 45 29.85 23.28 -15.88
C GLN A 45 28.58 22.43 -16.02
N PRO A 46 28.61 21.11 -15.79
CA PRO A 46 27.69 20.18 -16.43
C PRO A 46 26.38 20.06 -15.66
N THR A 47 25.31 20.20 -16.40
CA THR A 47 23.94 19.89 -15.98
C THR A 47 23.74 18.39 -15.94
N VAL A 48 23.45 17.84 -14.75
CA VAL A 48 22.69 16.60 -14.62
C VAL A 48 21.23 17.02 -14.56
N GLY A 49 20.56 16.93 -15.68
CA GLY A 49 19.14 17.12 -15.80
C GLY A 49 18.48 15.77 -15.99
N GLU A 50 17.80 15.26 -14.99
CA GLU A 50 16.72 14.30 -15.20
C GLU A 50 15.41 15.05 -15.02
N THR A 51 14.81 15.38 -16.15
CA THR A 51 13.42 15.80 -16.23
C THR A 51 12.58 14.57 -16.51
N ASP A 52 11.94 14.00 -15.48
CA ASP A 52 10.80 13.13 -15.66
C ASP A 52 9.62 13.96 -16.19
N SER A 53 9.51 13.99 -17.51
CA SER A 53 8.32 14.48 -18.18
C SER A 53 7.27 13.38 -18.21
N ASN A 54 6.28 13.49 -17.33
CA ASN A 54 5.05 12.72 -17.40
C ASN A 54 4.23 13.21 -18.62
N PRO A 55 3.90 12.36 -19.59
CA PRO A 55 3.02 12.78 -20.67
C PRO A 55 1.58 12.81 -20.15
N THR A 56 1.06 14.01 -19.94
CA THR A 56 -0.38 14.24 -19.86
C THR A 56 -0.93 14.08 -21.27
N ASP A 57 -1.50 12.93 -21.57
CA ASP A 57 -2.29 12.72 -22.78
C ASP A 57 -3.73 13.21 -22.53
N THR A 58 -3.99 14.45 -22.89
CA THR A 58 -5.34 14.99 -23.07
C THR A 58 -5.65 14.97 -24.56
N GLY A 59 -6.07 13.82 -25.04
CA GLY A 59 -6.53 13.63 -26.41
C GLY A 59 -7.86 12.88 -26.40
N ASP A 60 -8.95 13.66 -26.28
CA ASP A 60 -10.30 13.20 -26.57
C ASP A 60 -10.40 12.95 -28.09
N THR A 61 -10.11 11.73 -28.51
CA THR A 61 -10.47 11.25 -29.85
C THR A 61 -11.54 10.19 -29.68
N ALA A 62 -12.75 10.51 -30.13
CA ALA A 62 -13.84 9.57 -30.27
C ALA A 62 -13.34 8.28 -30.96
N ASP A 63 -13.19 7.23 -30.18
CA ASP A 63 -12.81 5.90 -30.63
C ASP A 63 -14.05 5.29 -31.34
N THR A 64 -13.94 5.13 -32.64
CA THR A 64 -14.85 4.27 -33.39
C THR A 64 -14.47 2.82 -33.06
N ASP A 65 -15.26 2.19 -32.21
CA ASP A 65 -15.18 0.75 -31.92
C ASP A 65 -15.33 -0.05 -33.23
N GLY A 66 -14.21 -0.46 -33.80
CA GLY A 66 -14.16 -1.47 -34.84
C GLY A 66 -14.42 -2.86 -34.22
N PRO A 67 -15.20 -3.75 -34.86
CA PRO A 67 -15.43 -5.09 -34.34
C PRO A 67 -14.14 -5.91 -34.44
N GLY A 68 -13.51 -6.27 -33.30
CA GLY A 68 -12.44 -7.25 -33.27
C GLY A 68 -11.15 -6.90 -32.53
N GLN A 69 -11.18 -6.10 -31.47
CA GLN A 69 -10.05 -6.05 -30.54
C GLN A 69 -10.22 -7.26 -29.59
N ALA A 70 -9.51 -8.34 -29.90
CA ALA A 70 -9.32 -9.46 -28.97
C ALA A 70 -8.83 -8.91 -27.62
N ASP A 71 -9.26 -9.52 -26.50
CA ASP A 71 -8.86 -9.17 -25.14
C ASP A 71 -7.33 -9.08 -25.04
N VAL A 72 -6.79 -7.88 -25.19
CA VAL A 72 -5.34 -7.63 -25.10
C VAL A 72 -5.00 -7.61 -23.63
N LEU A 73 -4.15 -8.54 -23.18
CA LEU A 73 -3.65 -8.52 -21.81
C LEU A 73 -2.70 -7.34 -21.60
N PRO A 74 -2.70 -6.75 -20.40
CA PRO A 74 -1.73 -5.71 -20.06
C PRO A 74 -0.30 -6.24 -20.13
N GLN A 75 0.63 -5.39 -20.58
CA GLN A 75 2.05 -5.67 -20.46
C GLN A 75 2.45 -5.63 -18.99
N THR A 76 3.13 -6.67 -18.51
CA THR A 76 3.53 -6.82 -17.12
C THR A 76 5.03 -7.10 -17.00
N SER A 77 5.63 -6.70 -15.89
CA SER A 77 6.98 -7.14 -15.55
C SER A 77 6.99 -8.65 -15.32
N ARG A 78 7.90 -9.35 -16.02
CA ARG A 78 8.15 -10.78 -15.82
C ARG A 78 8.97 -11.08 -14.56
N TYR A 79 9.47 -10.06 -13.91
CA TYR A 79 10.38 -10.16 -12.77
C TYR A 79 10.00 -9.17 -11.66
N PRO A 80 8.78 -9.29 -11.07
CA PRO A 80 8.41 -8.48 -9.92
C PRO A 80 9.35 -8.80 -8.75
N ARG A 81 10.09 -7.79 -8.27
CA ARG A 81 10.94 -7.93 -7.09
C ARG A 81 10.07 -8.02 -5.82
N LEU A 82 10.52 -8.78 -4.83
CA LEU A 82 9.91 -8.74 -3.49
C LEU A 82 10.11 -7.36 -2.87
N SER A 83 9.06 -6.80 -2.27
CA SER A 83 9.23 -5.65 -1.37
C SER A 83 10.00 -6.08 -0.10
N HIS A 84 10.50 -5.12 0.69
CA HIS A 84 11.21 -5.46 1.93
C HIS A 84 10.31 -6.20 2.92
N THR A 85 9.05 -5.84 3.00
CA THR A 85 8.06 -6.58 3.80
C THR A 85 7.89 -8.01 3.29
N GLN A 86 7.80 -8.21 1.97
CA GLN A 86 7.71 -9.54 1.36
C GLN A 86 9.00 -10.35 1.58
N TRP A 87 10.16 -9.71 1.54
CA TRP A 87 11.44 -10.35 1.83
C TRP A 87 11.49 -10.86 3.28
N GLU A 88 11.13 -10.02 4.27
CA GLU A 88 11.09 -10.41 5.69
C GLU A 88 10.12 -11.56 5.96
N ASN A 89 8.90 -11.46 5.45
CA ASN A 89 7.89 -12.50 5.60
C ASN A 89 8.33 -13.81 4.96
N THR A 90 8.97 -13.73 3.78
CA THR A 90 9.49 -14.91 3.08
C THR A 90 10.64 -15.55 3.87
N VAL A 91 11.56 -14.77 4.42
CA VAL A 91 12.64 -15.27 5.27
C VAL A 91 12.07 -15.92 6.55
N GLN A 92 11.11 -15.26 7.20
CA GLN A 92 10.45 -15.81 8.36
C GLN A 92 9.85 -17.21 8.09
N ASP A 93 9.08 -17.35 7.02
CA ASP A 93 8.42 -18.61 6.67
C ASP A 93 9.40 -19.67 6.14
N LEU A 94 10.42 -19.25 5.38
CA LEU A 94 11.42 -20.15 4.81
C LEU A 94 12.23 -20.87 5.89
N PHE A 95 12.51 -20.16 6.98
CA PHE A 95 13.30 -20.68 8.11
C PHE A 95 12.46 -21.01 9.35
N PHE A 96 11.13 -20.95 9.26
CA PHE A 96 10.22 -21.23 10.36
C PHE A 96 10.51 -20.39 11.62
N LEU A 97 10.85 -19.11 11.42
CA LEU A 97 11.17 -18.19 12.51
C LEU A 97 9.90 -17.76 13.25
N PRO A 98 9.96 -17.54 14.56
CA PRO A 98 8.80 -17.11 15.35
C PRO A 98 8.38 -15.66 15.06
N ALA A 99 9.29 -14.85 14.50
CA ALA A 99 9.08 -13.47 14.14
C ALA A 99 10.00 -13.05 12.98
N PRO A 100 9.68 -11.96 12.24
CA PRO A 100 10.57 -11.39 11.23
C PRO A 100 11.93 -11.01 11.83
N THR A 101 12.99 -11.10 11.02
CA THR A 101 14.36 -10.82 11.48
C THR A 101 14.62 -9.33 11.73
N GLY A 102 13.89 -8.46 11.03
CA GLY A 102 14.12 -7.01 11.04
C GLY A 102 15.39 -6.57 10.28
N TYR A 103 16.07 -7.47 9.57
CA TYR A 103 17.28 -7.12 8.83
C TYR A 103 17.02 -6.17 7.65
N SER A 104 15.84 -6.28 7.02
CA SER A 104 15.45 -5.36 5.95
C SER A 104 15.25 -3.91 6.39
N ASN A 105 15.11 -3.65 7.70
CA ASN A 105 15.07 -2.27 8.23
C ASN A 105 16.40 -1.50 8.00
N LEU A 106 17.47 -2.22 7.67
CA LEU A 106 18.78 -1.64 7.36
C LEU A 106 18.98 -1.44 5.85
N PHE A 107 18.08 -1.91 5.02
CA PHE A 107 18.13 -1.72 3.57
C PHE A 107 17.73 -0.30 3.20
N ILE A 108 18.23 0.16 2.03
CA ILE A 108 17.69 1.39 1.46
C ILE A 108 16.18 1.21 1.20
N GLY A 109 15.35 2.17 1.65
CA GLY A 109 13.89 2.02 1.62
C GLY A 109 13.33 1.74 0.23
N ASP A 110 12.27 0.95 0.17
CA ASP A 110 11.52 0.73 -1.07
C ASP A 110 10.81 2.03 -1.50
N PRO A 111 10.84 2.37 -2.79
CA PRO A 111 10.05 3.49 -3.30
C PRO A 111 8.56 3.13 -3.27
N VAL A 112 7.74 4.07 -2.85
CA VAL A 112 6.27 3.98 -2.98
C VAL A 112 5.88 4.52 -4.35
N SER A 113 5.07 3.78 -5.09
CA SER A 113 4.54 4.19 -6.39
C SER A 113 3.07 3.80 -6.49
N GLY A 114 2.21 4.75 -6.87
CA GLY A 114 0.77 4.52 -6.93
C GLY A 114 0.10 4.38 -5.56
N GLY A 115 0.82 4.61 -4.46
CA GLY A 115 0.32 4.44 -3.09
C GLY A 115 0.82 3.16 -2.40
N PHE A 116 1.49 2.24 -3.12
CA PHE A 116 1.94 0.95 -2.58
C PHE A 116 3.44 0.73 -2.74
N ASP A 117 4.02 0.00 -1.78
CA ASP A 117 5.45 -0.33 -1.70
C ASP A 117 5.87 -1.55 -2.55
N ASN A 118 4.92 -2.19 -3.23
CA ASN A 118 5.12 -3.44 -3.95
C ASN A 118 5.11 -3.31 -5.48
N ASN A 119 5.04 -2.09 -6.02
CA ASN A 119 4.97 -1.86 -7.47
C ASN A 119 6.25 -2.32 -8.18
N SER A 120 6.13 -3.31 -9.06
CA SER A 120 7.25 -3.95 -9.76
C SER A 120 8.04 -3.03 -10.70
N GLU A 121 7.42 -1.95 -11.18
CA GLU A 121 8.09 -0.97 -12.04
C GLU A 121 9.00 -0.03 -11.24
N ALA A 122 8.65 0.24 -10.00
CA ALA A 122 9.41 1.08 -9.08
C ALA A 122 10.52 0.30 -8.34
N LEU A 123 10.29 -0.98 -8.06
CA LEU A 123 11.16 -1.84 -7.26
C LEU A 123 12.40 -2.32 -8.04
N LYS A 124 13.36 -1.43 -8.28
CA LYS A 124 14.62 -1.77 -8.97
C LYS A 124 15.75 -2.05 -7.97
N VAL A 125 16.62 -3.01 -8.31
CA VAL A 125 17.82 -3.27 -7.51
C VAL A 125 18.93 -2.32 -7.94
N THR A 126 19.27 -1.39 -7.06
CA THR A 126 20.44 -0.52 -7.19
C THR A 126 21.69 -1.21 -6.66
N ALA A 127 22.88 -0.68 -6.95
CA ALA A 127 24.13 -1.20 -6.38
C ALA A 127 24.15 -1.18 -4.83
N THR A 128 23.54 -0.15 -4.23
CA THR A 128 23.42 -0.05 -2.76
C THR A 128 22.51 -1.16 -2.23
N LEU A 129 21.32 -1.33 -2.81
CA LEU A 129 20.39 -2.37 -2.39
C LEU A 129 20.96 -3.77 -2.60
N TRP A 130 21.75 -3.98 -3.66
CA TRP A 130 22.46 -5.24 -3.86
C TRP A 130 23.39 -5.55 -2.68
N THR A 131 24.16 -4.57 -2.22
CA THR A 131 25.03 -4.71 -1.04
C THR A 131 24.21 -4.99 0.24
N ASP A 132 23.04 -4.37 0.37
CA ASP A 132 22.15 -4.60 1.51
C ASP A 132 21.61 -6.04 1.49
N TYR A 133 21.21 -6.57 0.32
CA TYR A 133 20.81 -7.97 0.17
C TYR A 133 21.95 -8.96 0.49
N GLN A 134 23.18 -8.66 0.07
CA GLN A 134 24.34 -9.47 0.45
C GLN A 134 24.49 -9.54 1.97
N ARG A 135 24.44 -8.39 2.65
CA ARG A 135 24.55 -8.31 4.11
C ARG A 135 23.40 -9.03 4.81
N GLY A 136 22.17 -8.82 4.36
CA GLY A 136 20.99 -9.51 4.90
C GLY A 136 21.09 -11.03 4.73
N ALA A 137 21.50 -11.50 3.55
CA ALA A 137 21.70 -12.93 3.29
C ALA A 137 22.80 -13.54 4.17
N GLU A 138 23.91 -12.82 4.40
CA GLU A 138 24.97 -13.24 5.31
C GLU A 138 24.47 -13.36 6.75
N GLN A 139 23.73 -12.35 7.23
CA GLN A 139 23.17 -12.36 8.59
C GLN A 139 22.17 -13.50 8.81
N VAL A 140 21.26 -13.74 7.85
CA VAL A 140 20.31 -14.86 7.92
C VAL A 140 21.04 -16.20 7.87
N ALA A 141 21.99 -16.38 6.95
CA ALA A 141 22.76 -17.61 6.81
C ALA A 141 23.55 -17.94 8.08
N GLU A 142 24.14 -16.94 8.72
CA GLU A 142 24.87 -17.08 9.98
C GLU A 142 23.93 -17.43 11.14
N LEU A 143 22.78 -16.75 11.24
CA LEU A 143 21.74 -17.08 12.23
C LEU A 143 21.31 -18.55 12.12
N VAL A 144 20.99 -18.99 10.91
CA VAL A 144 20.52 -20.35 10.63
C VAL A 144 21.57 -21.41 10.92
N ALA A 145 22.81 -21.18 10.50
CA ALA A 145 23.88 -22.17 10.68
C ALA A 145 24.31 -22.35 12.15
N LYS A 146 24.09 -21.35 12.98
CA LYS A 146 24.39 -21.38 14.43
C LYS A 146 23.23 -21.89 15.29
N ASP A 147 22.01 -21.90 14.76
CA ASP A 147 20.83 -22.38 15.49
C ASP A 147 20.52 -23.84 15.12
N PRO A 148 20.75 -24.81 16.04
CA PRO A 148 20.50 -26.22 15.76
C PRO A 148 19.03 -26.56 15.50
N GLU A 149 18.08 -25.81 16.06
CA GLU A 149 16.65 -26.05 15.86
C GLU A 149 16.20 -25.63 14.47
N ILE A 150 16.66 -24.48 14.00
CA ILE A 150 16.39 -24.02 12.63
C ILE A 150 17.08 -24.94 11.64
N LEU A 151 18.37 -25.25 11.88
CA LEU A 151 19.14 -26.15 11.01
C LEU A 151 18.46 -27.51 10.85
N ALA A 152 17.96 -28.10 11.94
CA ALA A 152 17.26 -29.38 11.91
C ALA A 152 15.95 -29.33 11.10
N LYS A 153 15.27 -28.18 11.07
CA LYS A 153 14.04 -28.00 10.28
C LYS A 153 14.29 -27.92 8.77
N ILE A 154 15.37 -27.25 8.35
CA ILE A 154 15.65 -27.03 6.93
C ILE A 154 16.59 -28.07 6.31
N ALA A 155 17.52 -28.61 7.09
CA ALA A 155 18.55 -29.55 6.66
C ALA A 155 18.72 -30.66 7.70
N PRO A 156 17.70 -31.53 7.89
CA PRO A 156 17.75 -32.60 8.88
C PRO A 156 18.91 -33.56 8.60
N GLN A 157 19.66 -33.91 9.63
CA GLN A 157 20.76 -34.87 9.60
C GLN A 157 20.29 -36.20 10.19
N ASP A 158 20.07 -37.18 9.32
CA ASP A 158 19.59 -38.52 9.70
C ASP A 158 20.71 -39.58 9.82
N GLY A 159 21.98 -39.14 9.79
CA GLY A 159 23.15 -40.00 9.89
C GLY A 159 23.55 -40.70 8.59
N GLY A 160 22.97 -40.34 7.46
CA GLY A 160 23.32 -40.84 6.14
C GLY A 160 24.58 -40.20 5.53
N ASP A 161 24.79 -40.46 4.23
CA ASP A 161 25.83 -39.85 3.42
C ASP A 161 25.66 -38.32 3.33
N SER A 162 26.76 -37.59 3.57
CA SER A 162 26.76 -36.12 3.58
C SER A 162 26.23 -35.49 2.28
N ASP A 163 26.60 -36.06 1.13
CA ASP A 163 26.17 -35.55 -0.18
C ASP A 163 24.69 -35.84 -0.44
N ALA A 164 24.20 -36.99 0.01
CA ALA A 164 22.77 -37.33 -0.09
C ALA A 164 21.92 -36.37 0.78
N GLN A 165 22.38 -36.11 2.02
CA GLN A 165 21.72 -35.13 2.91
C GLN A 165 21.78 -33.71 2.34
N ALA A 166 22.92 -33.27 1.80
CA ALA A 166 23.07 -31.98 1.15
C ALA A 166 22.15 -31.84 -0.09
N THR A 167 22.07 -32.90 -0.90
CA THR A 167 21.17 -32.93 -2.08
C THR A 167 19.71 -32.81 -1.67
N THR A 168 19.30 -33.53 -0.60
CA THR A 168 17.94 -33.45 -0.05
C THR A 168 17.64 -32.04 0.46
N PHE A 169 18.56 -31.47 1.24
CA PHE A 169 18.46 -30.09 1.72
C PHE A 169 18.32 -29.10 0.55
N ILE A 170 19.25 -29.14 -0.41
CA ILE A 170 19.25 -28.23 -1.56
C ILE A 170 17.93 -28.32 -2.34
N THR A 171 17.44 -29.54 -2.55
CA THR A 171 16.20 -29.79 -3.33
C THR A 171 14.97 -29.25 -2.60
N THR A 172 14.83 -29.54 -1.31
CA THR A 172 13.64 -29.17 -0.52
C THR A 172 13.65 -27.70 -0.15
N PHE A 173 14.75 -27.18 0.38
CA PHE A 173 14.93 -25.79 0.72
C PHE A 173 14.88 -24.90 -0.53
N GLY A 174 15.59 -25.29 -1.59
CA GLY A 174 15.64 -24.53 -2.83
C GLY A 174 14.28 -24.46 -3.54
N LYS A 175 13.46 -25.53 -3.49
CA LYS A 175 12.06 -25.47 -3.98
C LYS A 175 11.28 -24.37 -3.27
N ARG A 176 11.41 -24.25 -1.96
CA ARG A 176 10.74 -23.20 -1.17
C ARG A 176 11.33 -21.82 -1.46
N ALA A 177 12.66 -21.68 -1.50
CA ALA A 177 13.35 -20.42 -1.75
C ALA A 177 13.06 -19.85 -3.14
N TYR A 178 13.07 -20.70 -4.19
CA TYR A 178 12.81 -20.28 -5.58
C TYR A 178 11.34 -20.44 -5.99
N ARG A 179 10.50 -20.94 -5.07
CA ARG A 179 9.05 -21.13 -5.26
C ARG A 179 8.69 -22.04 -6.45
N ARG A 180 9.63 -22.88 -6.86
CA ARG A 180 9.51 -23.91 -7.89
C ARG A 180 10.55 -25.02 -7.68
N PRO A 181 10.38 -26.22 -8.26
CA PRO A 181 11.45 -27.21 -8.29
C PRO A 181 12.72 -26.64 -8.90
N LEU A 182 13.88 -27.01 -8.36
CA LEU A 182 15.17 -26.70 -8.95
C LEU A 182 15.45 -27.62 -10.15
N THR A 183 16.18 -27.12 -11.14
CA THR A 183 16.72 -27.96 -12.20
C THR A 183 17.90 -28.81 -11.70
N ALA A 184 18.25 -29.86 -12.43
CA ALA A 184 19.40 -30.71 -12.09
C ALA A 184 20.70 -29.89 -12.04
N GLU A 185 20.87 -28.93 -12.96
CA GLU A 185 22.02 -28.03 -13.02
C GLU A 185 22.09 -27.08 -11.83
N GLU A 186 20.92 -26.58 -11.37
CA GLU A 186 20.83 -25.74 -10.17
C GLU A 186 21.24 -26.54 -8.92
N ILE A 187 20.73 -27.77 -8.78
CA ILE A 187 21.08 -28.66 -7.67
C ILE A 187 22.58 -28.93 -7.67
N ALA A 188 23.17 -29.33 -8.81
CA ALA A 188 24.60 -29.59 -8.93
C ALA A 188 25.47 -28.38 -8.55
N ARG A 189 25.10 -27.18 -9.03
CA ARG A 189 25.81 -25.94 -8.70
C ARG A 189 25.74 -25.61 -7.20
N HIS A 190 24.59 -25.78 -6.57
CA HIS A 190 24.46 -25.57 -5.12
C HIS A 190 25.18 -26.62 -4.30
N LEU A 191 25.33 -27.85 -4.81
CA LEU A 191 26.15 -28.88 -4.18
C LEU A 191 27.65 -28.51 -4.19
N GLU A 192 28.16 -27.94 -5.28
CA GLU A 192 29.52 -27.38 -5.33
C GLU A 192 29.72 -26.27 -4.31
N ILE A 193 28.75 -25.37 -4.15
CA ILE A 193 28.75 -24.30 -3.14
C ILE A 193 28.75 -24.91 -1.73
N PHE A 194 27.95 -25.95 -1.50
CA PHE A 194 27.92 -26.66 -0.21
C PHE A 194 29.30 -27.24 0.14
N HIS A 195 29.97 -27.92 -0.81
CA HIS A 195 31.30 -28.47 -0.60
C HIS A 195 32.36 -27.38 -0.33
N ALA A 196 32.27 -26.22 -1.01
CA ALA A 196 33.13 -25.08 -0.74
C ALA A 196 32.93 -24.54 0.69
N GLY A 197 31.70 -24.52 1.18
CA GLY A 197 31.38 -24.16 2.56
C GLY A 197 31.97 -25.17 3.57
N MET A 198 31.81 -26.47 3.31
CA MET A 198 32.40 -27.51 4.15
C MET A 198 33.92 -27.45 4.22
N ALA A 199 34.60 -27.04 3.13
CA ALA A 199 36.06 -26.91 3.07
C ALA A 199 36.57 -25.69 3.86
N THR A 200 35.69 -24.69 4.15
CA THR A 200 36.04 -23.45 4.87
C THR A 200 35.09 -23.17 6.03
N PRO A 201 35.00 -24.08 7.03
CA PRO A 201 33.94 -24.04 8.03
C PRO A 201 34.05 -22.89 9.03
N GLY A 202 35.28 -22.34 9.26
CA GLY A 202 35.53 -21.33 10.29
C GLY A 202 35.31 -21.90 11.69
N ASP A 203 34.38 -21.31 12.43
CA ASP A 203 33.94 -21.73 13.78
C ASP A 203 32.74 -22.72 13.79
N LEU A 204 32.23 -23.07 12.61
CA LEU A 204 31.12 -24.04 12.44
C LEU A 204 31.65 -25.46 12.19
N ALA A 205 30.83 -26.47 12.45
CA ALA A 205 31.06 -27.80 11.91
C ALA A 205 30.90 -27.80 10.37
N ALA A 206 31.52 -28.76 9.67
CA ALA A 206 31.59 -28.77 8.22
C ALA A 206 30.21 -28.72 7.53
N PHE A 207 29.24 -29.55 7.97
CA PHE A 207 27.90 -29.59 7.37
C PHE A 207 27.11 -28.28 7.57
N PRO A 208 27.00 -27.69 8.78
CA PRO A 208 26.42 -26.36 8.97
C PRO A 208 27.11 -25.26 8.14
N ALA A 209 28.43 -25.33 7.95
CA ALA A 209 29.15 -24.38 7.12
C ALA A 209 28.77 -24.51 5.63
N GLY A 210 28.57 -25.74 5.14
CA GLY A 210 28.00 -26.01 3.82
C GLY A 210 26.60 -25.41 3.65
N VAL A 211 25.72 -25.67 4.63
CA VAL A 211 24.35 -25.11 4.65
C VAL A 211 24.39 -23.59 4.64
N ARG A 212 25.23 -22.97 5.48
CA ARG A 212 25.40 -21.50 5.54
C ARG A 212 25.69 -20.92 4.16
N LEU A 213 26.65 -21.49 3.43
CA LEU A 213 27.06 -20.93 2.15
C LEU A 213 25.99 -21.10 1.08
N VAL A 214 25.24 -22.21 1.07
CA VAL A 214 24.10 -22.43 0.18
C VAL A 214 22.97 -21.44 0.48
N VAL A 215 22.60 -21.28 1.75
CA VAL A 215 21.57 -20.30 2.17
C VAL A 215 21.96 -18.90 1.72
N GLN A 216 23.20 -18.48 2.00
CA GLN A 216 23.69 -17.17 1.57
C GLN A 216 23.62 -16.99 0.05
N ALA A 217 24.00 -18.00 -0.73
CA ALA A 217 23.94 -17.96 -2.18
C ALA A 217 22.50 -17.90 -2.72
N MET A 218 21.59 -18.70 -2.13
CA MET A 218 20.19 -18.72 -2.57
C MET A 218 19.47 -17.41 -2.25
N LEU A 219 19.67 -16.81 -1.08
CA LEU A 219 19.02 -15.55 -0.70
C LEU A 219 19.49 -14.34 -1.52
N GLN A 220 20.66 -14.41 -2.14
CA GLN A 220 21.18 -13.40 -3.08
C GLN A 220 20.74 -13.66 -4.53
N SER A 221 20.21 -14.83 -4.81
CA SER A 221 19.84 -15.22 -6.17
C SER A 221 18.66 -14.37 -6.69
N PRO A 222 18.68 -13.97 -7.98
CA PRO A 222 17.50 -13.39 -8.63
C PRO A 222 16.25 -14.27 -8.50
N HIS A 223 16.40 -15.60 -8.46
CA HIS A 223 15.26 -16.51 -8.28
C HIS A 223 14.61 -16.41 -6.89
N PHE A 224 15.35 -15.91 -5.89
CA PHE A 224 14.78 -15.61 -4.58
C PHE A 224 14.22 -14.18 -4.55
N LEU A 225 15.00 -13.19 -5.00
CA LEU A 225 14.66 -11.77 -4.91
C LEU A 225 13.50 -11.36 -5.80
N TYR A 226 13.24 -12.12 -6.87
CA TYR A 226 12.18 -11.84 -7.85
C TYR A 226 11.18 -13.00 -7.93
N ARG A 227 9.92 -12.66 -8.16
CA ARG A 227 8.90 -13.62 -8.59
C ARG A 227 9.01 -13.76 -10.11
N VAL A 228 9.74 -14.79 -10.55
CA VAL A 228 10.06 -14.98 -11.96
C VAL A 228 8.88 -15.65 -12.68
N GLU A 229 8.37 -15.02 -13.75
CA GLU A 229 7.38 -15.56 -14.67
C GLU A 229 8.10 -16.00 -15.96
N ALA A 230 8.63 -17.23 -15.95
CA ALA A 230 9.45 -17.78 -17.04
C ALA A 230 8.65 -18.59 -18.08
N SER A 231 7.38 -18.92 -17.80
CA SER A 231 6.53 -19.69 -18.69
C SER A 231 6.48 -19.10 -20.09
N ASP A 232 6.51 -19.97 -21.11
CA ASP A 232 6.46 -19.64 -22.53
C ASP A 232 5.36 -20.41 -23.29
N VAL A 233 4.49 -21.13 -22.57
CA VAL A 233 3.41 -21.92 -23.15
C VAL A 233 2.33 -21.00 -23.69
N ALA A 234 2.30 -20.87 -25.01
CA ALA A 234 1.32 -20.04 -25.71
C ALA A 234 -0.08 -20.69 -25.70
N GLU A 235 -1.09 -19.91 -25.33
CA GLU A 235 -2.50 -20.26 -25.42
C GLU A 235 -3.22 -19.13 -26.19
N GLY A 236 -3.31 -19.31 -27.50
CA GLY A 236 -3.75 -18.26 -28.42
C GLY A 236 -2.78 -17.08 -28.44
N THR A 237 -3.27 -15.89 -28.08
CA THR A 237 -2.47 -14.64 -28.01
C THR A 237 -1.89 -14.38 -26.61
N LYS A 238 -2.02 -15.32 -25.68
CA LYS A 238 -1.63 -15.19 -24.27
C LYS A 238 -0.59 -16.25 -23.93
N ILE A 239 0.21 -15.99 -22.91
CA ILE A 239 1.13 -16.99 -22.33
C ILE A 239 0.54 -17.43 -20.99
N ARG A 240 0.24 -18.72 -20.87
CA ARG A 240 -0.26 -19.29 -19.63
C ARG A 240 0.86 -19.38 -18.60
N LEU A 241 0.58 -18.92 -17.37
CA LEU A 241 1.50 -19.10 -16.24
C LEU A 241 1.45 -20.55 -15.74
N SER A 242 2.59 -21.08 -15.31
CA SER A 242 2.66 -22.41 -14.69
C SER A 242 1.99 -22.41 -13.30
N GLY A 243 1.61 -23.60 -12.82
CA GLY A 243 1.02 -23.75 -11.49
C GLY A 243 1.90 -23.15 -10.37
N HIS A 244 3.24 -23.24 -10.48
CA HIS A 244 4.17 -22.64 -9.52
C HIS A 244 4.20 -21.10 -9.58
N GLU A 245 4.10 -20.51 -10.75
CA GLU A 245 4.00 -19.05 -10.91
C GLU A 245 2.67 -18.54 -10.36
N ILE A 246 1.56 -19.25 -10.62
CA ILE A 246 0.23 -18.96 -10.07
C ILE A 246 0.25 -19.07 -8.53
N ALA A 247 0.84 -20.15 -7.99
CA ALA A 247 0.99 -20.33 -6.53
C ALA A 247 1.76 -19.15 -5.91
N SER A 248 2.86 -18.74 -6.54
CA SER A 248 3.62 -17.58 -6.09
C SER A 248 2.79 -16.30 -6.14
N LYS A 249 2.06 -16.04 -7.23
CA LYS A 249 1.17 -14.85 -7.32
C LYS A 249 0.10 -14.87 -6.24
N LEU A 250 -0.58 -16.01 -6.02
CA LEU A 250 -1.62 -16.14 -5.00
C LEU A 250 -1.09 -15.88 -3.59
N SER A 251 0.04 -16.50 -3.23
CA SER A 251 0.56 -16.37 -1.87
C SER A 251 1.03 -14.95 -1.57
N TYR A 252 1.72 -14.29 -2.50
CA TYR A 252 2.14 -12.90 -2.31
C TYR A 252 0.97 -11.91 -2.38
N MET A 253 -0.07 -12.19 -3.16
CA MET A 253 -1.27 -11.37 -3.20
C MET A 253 -2.07 -11.48 -1.89
N LEU A 254 -2.21 -12.70 -1.31
CA LEU A 254 -3.16 -12.96 -0.23
C LEU A 254 -2.50 -13.07 1.15
N TRP A 255 -1.21 -13.37 1.23
CA TRP A 255 -0.45 -13.52 2.49
C TRP A 255 0.81 -12.68 2.56
N ASN A 256 1.16 -12.01 1.47
CA ASN A 256 2.37 -11.19 1.37
C ASN A 256 3.66 -11.96 1.68
N THR A 257 3.67 -13.29 1.42
CA THR A 257 4.78 -14.21 1.66
C THR A 257 4.78 -15.37 0.65
N MET A 258 5.73 -16.31 0.80
CA MET A 258 5.87 -17.49 -0.07
C MET A 258 4.71 -18.49 0.07
N PRO A 259 4.49 -19.38 -0.95
CA PRO A 259 3.50 -20.46 -0.87
C PRO A 259 3.75 -21.41 0.30
N ASP A 260 2.65 -21.92 0.91
CA ASP A 260 2.70 -23.03 1.84
C ASP A 260 2.79 -24.39 1.11
N ASP A 261 2.94 -25.47 1.88
CA ASP A 261 3.13 -26.81 1.32
C ASP A 261 1.89 -27.30 0.55
N GLU A 262 0.68 -26.91 0.95
CA GLU A 262 -0.56 -27.27 0.26
C GLU A 262 -0.63 -26.56 -1.09
N LEU A 263 -0.30 -25.27 -1.15
CA LEU A 263 -0.26 -24.52 -2.40
C LEU A 263 0.86 -25.02 -3.34
N PHE A 264 2.01 -25.45 -2.79
CA PHE A 264 3.06 -26.12 -3.56
C PHE A 264 2.61 -27.49 -4.11
N ALA A 265 1.79 -28.24 -3.36
CA ALA A 265 1.22 -29.50 -3.84
C ALA A 265 0.24 -29.25 -4.99
N ALA A 266 -0.67 -28.28 -4.84
CA ALA A 266 -1.62 -27.89 -5.88
C ALA A 266 -0.93 -27.38 -7.16
N ALA A 267 0.23 -26.71 -7.01
CA ALA A 267 1.04 -26.29 -8.14
C ALA A 267 1.71 -27.47 -8.87
N GLY A 268 2.07 -28.52 -8.12
CA GLY A 268 2.78 -29.69 -8.65
C GLY A 268 1.87 -30.76 -9.25
N ASP A 269 0.62 -30.88 -8.81
CA ASP A 269 -0.34 -31.87 -9.29
C ASP A 269 -1.23 -31.37 -10.46
N GLY A 270 -1.04 -30.09 -10.88
CA GLY A 270 -1.80 -29.49 -11.97
C GLY A 270 -3.15 -28.89 -11.55
N SER A 271 -3.50 -28.89 -10.26
CA SER A 271 -4.76 -28.31 -9.79
C SER A 271 -4.86 -26.81 -10.09
N LEU A 272 -3.73 -26.09 -10.13
CA LEU A 272 -3.69 -24.66 -10.49
C LEU A 272 -3.74 -24.40 -12.00
N ASP A 273 -3.77 -25.44 -12.83
CA ASP A 273 -3.99 -25.29 -14.26
C ASP A 273 -5.49 -25.09 -14.61
N ASP A 274 -6.40 -25.33 -13.63
CA ASP A 274 -7.84 -25.09 -13.76
C ASP A 274 -8.23 -23.84 -12.93
N PRO A 275 -8.98 -22.86 -13.51
CA PRO A 275 -9.51 -21.72 -12.76
C PRO A 275 -10.30 -22.07 -11.51
N LYS A 276 -10.94 -23.25 -11.44
CA LYS A 276 -11.65 -23.73 -10.24
C LYS A 276 -10.67 -24.10 -9.13
N GLY A 277 -9.54 -24.73 -9.46
CA GLY A 277 -8.49 -25.04 -8.51
C GLY A 277 -7.85 -23.75 -7.96
N VAL A 278 -7.60 -22.78 -8.82
CA VAL A 278 -7.14 -21.44 -8.41
C VAL A 278 -8.12 -20.79 -7.45
N ALA A 279 -9.42 -20.78 -7.79
CA ALA A 279 -10.46 -20.22 -6.93
C ALA A 279 -10.55 -20.93 -5.58
N SER A 280 -10.42 -22.27 -5.56
CA SER A 280 -10.42 -23.07 -4.32
C SER A 280 -9.25 -22.68 -3.41
N GLN A 281 -8.03 -22.59 -3.96
CA GLN A 281 -6.85 -22.19 -3.20
C GLN A 281 -6.92 -20.73 -2.76
N ALA A 282 -7.38 -19.83 -3.62
CA ALA A 282 -7.58 -18.42 -3.24
C ALA A 282 -8.57 -18.26 -2.08
N THR A 283 -9.69 -19.01 -2.10
CA THR A 283 -10.66 -19.03 -0.99
C THR A 283 -10.01 -19.53 0.30
N ARG A 284 -9.29 -20.66 0.23
CA ARG A 284 -8.56 -21.21 1.39
C ARG A 284 -7.57 -20.21 1.99
N LEU A 285 -6.79 -19.55 1.13
CA LEU A 285 -5.81 -18.56 1.57
C LEU A 285 -6.50 -17.34 2.20
N LEU A 286 -7.61 -16.88 1.63
CA LEU A 286 -8.33 -15.72 2.13
C LEU A 286 -9.06 -16.00 3.46
N ASP A 287 -9.51 -17.22 3.68
CA ASP A 287 -10.12 -17.64 4.94
C ASP A 287 -9.08 -17.92 6.05
N HIS A 288 -7.81 -18.01 5.70
CA HIS A 288 -6.74 -18.25 6.67
C HIS A 288 -6.41 -16.96 7.45
N PRO A 289 -6.08 -17.02 8.76
CA PRO A 289 -5.75 -15.84 9.56
C PRO A 289 -4.67 -14.91 8.97
N ARG A 290 -3.72 -15.43 8.19
CA ARG A 290 -2.68 -14.62 7.52
C ARG A 290 -3.23 -13.61 6.51
N ALA A 291 -4.42 -13.86 5.96
CA ALA A 291 -5.06 -12.90 5.05
C ALA A 291 -5.39 -11.58 5.75
N ARG A 292 -5.60 -11.60 7.08
CA ARG A 292 -5.82 -10.38 7.87
C ARG A 292 -4.62 -9.45 7.85
N ASP A 293 -3.40 -10.00 7.85
CA ASP A 293 -2.17 -9.19 7.78
C ASP A 293 -2.04 -8.51 6.41
N MET A 294 -2.42 -9.19 5.32
CA MET A 294 -2.44 -8.61 3.97
C MET A 294 -3.49 -7.50 3.88
N VAL A 295 -4.71 -7.76 4.34
CA VAL A 295 -5.80 -6.76 4.36
C VAL A 295 -5.40 -5.54 5.19
N ALA A 296 -4.81 -5.76 6.36
CA ALA A 296 -4.28 -4.68 7.20
C ALA A 296 -3.18 -3.89 6.48
N ASN A 297 -2.23 -4.55 5.82
CA ASN A 297 -1.15 -3.89 5.09
C ASN A 297 -1.66 -3.08 3.89
N PHE A 298 -2.61 -3.61 3.13
CA PHE A 298 -3.26 -2.89 2.03
C PHE A 298 -3.91 -1.59 2.53
N HIS A 299 -4.76 -1.67 3.57
CA HIS A 299 -5.45 -0.49 4.09
C HIS A 299 -4.52 0.45 4.86
N TYR A 300 -3.46 -0.08 5.49
CA TYR A 300 -2.43 0.73 6.12
C TYR A 300 -1.78 1.69 5.11
N GLN A 301 -1.50 1.20 3.91
CA GLN A 301 -0.92 2.00 2.85
C GLN A 301 -1.98 2.88 2.15
N LEU A 302 -3.14 2.33 1.78
CA LEU A 302 -4.23 3.06 1.12
C LEU A 302 -4.69 4.27 1.94
N LEU A 303 -4.84 4.10 3.25
CA LEU A 303 -5.35 5.13 4.16
C LEU A 303 -4.25 6.00 4.79
N HIS A 304 -3.00 5.83 4.38
CA HIS A 304 -1.84 6.55 4.91
C HIS A 304 -1.76 6.49 6.46
N ILE A 305 -2.00 5.30 7.02
CA ILE A 305 -2.02 5.08 8.49
C ILE A 305 -0.62 5.29 9.10
N ASP A 306 0.46 5.18 8.31
CA ASP A 306 1.82 5.52 8.74
C ASP A 306 1.94 6.96 9.25
N HIS A 307 1.18 7.90 8.67
CA HIS A 307 1.14 9.30 9.12
C HIS A 307 0.52 9.46 10.51
N TYR A 308 -0.21 8.46 11.02
CA TYR A 308 -0.79 8.56 12.37
C TYR A 308 0.29 8.60 13.45
N SER A 309 1.47 8.04 13.19
CA SER A 309 2.61 8.13 14.11
C SER A 309 3.14 9.56 14.27
N ASP A 310 2.93 10.41 13.28
CA ASP A 310 3.45 11.78 13.22
C ASP A 310 2.43 12.84 13.66
N ILE A 311 1.21 12.40 14.05
CA ILE A 311 0.18 13.30 14.55
C ILE A 311 0.75 14.08 15.76
N TYR A 312 0.65 15.41 15.67
CA TYR A 312 0.97 16.31 16.75
C TYR A 312 -0.15 17.37 16.91
N LYS A 313 -0.57 17.61 18.12
CA LYS A 313 -1.51 18.67 18.50
C LYS A 313 -0.90 19.54 19.59
N ASP A 314 -1.14 20.84 19.54
CA ASP A 314 -0.61 21.77 20.53
C ASP A 314 -1.19 21.47 21.92
N PRO A 315 -0.35 21.16 22.93
CA PRO A 315 -0.84 20.75 24.24
C PRO A 315 -1.47 21.89 25.06
N VAL A 316 -1.24 23.15 24.68
CA VAL A 316 -1.87 24.30 25.34
C VAL A 316 -3.31 24.43 24.82
N LYS A 317 -3.54 24.26 23.53
CA LYS A 317 -4.88 24.32 22.93
C LYS A 317 -5.67 23.04 23.16
N PHE A 318 -5.01 21.89 23.11
CA PHE A 318 -5.62 20.57 23.14
C PHE A 318 -5.06 19.72 24.30
N ALA A 319 -5.32 20.15 25.54
CA ALA A 319 -4.81 19.48 26.74
C ALA A 319 -5.25 18.02 26.90
N ALA A 320 -6.32 17.59 26.22
CA ALA A 320 -6.78 16.20 26.21
C ALA A 320 -5.92 15.30 25.31
N TYR A 321 -5.13 15.87 24.39
CA TYR A 321 -4.30 15.08 23.48
C TYR A 321 -2.97 14.68 24.13
N ASN A 322 -2.62 13.40 23.95
CA ASN A 322 -1.29 12.88 24.25
C ASN A 322 -0.89 11.93 23.09
N ALA A 323 0.33 12.08 22.57
CA ALA A 323 0.84 11.27 21.47
C ALA A 323 0.86 9.74 21.73
N GLU A 324 0.67 9.30 22.97
CA GLU A 324 0.46 7.89 23.32
C GLU A 324 -0.77 7.26 22.65
N ILE A 325 -1.74 8.09 22.21
CA ILE A 325 -2.93 7.58 21.50
C ILE A 325 -2.65 7.28 20.01
N ASN A 326 -1.59 7.82 19.41
CA ASN A 326 -1.32 7.67 17.98
C ASN A 326 -1.29 6.20 17.51
N PRO A 327 -0.58 5.26 18.16
CA PRO A 327 -0.65 3.85 17.78
C PRO A 327 -2.02 3.22 18.02
N LEU A 328 -2.84 3.78 18.92
CA LEU A 328 -4.20 3.30 19.17
C LEU A 328 -5.16 3.71 18.05
N LEU A 329 -4.95 4.88 17.44
CA LEU A 329 -5.70 5.34 16.27
C LEU A 329 -5.50 4.40 15.07
N ALA A 330 -4.27 3.96 14.83
CA ALA A 330 -3.98 2.95 13.80
C ALA A 330 -4.67 1.62 14.11
N SER A 331 -4.61 1.18 15.38
CA SER A 331 -5.26 -0.05 15.84
C SER A 331 -6.78 0.01 15.69
N GLU A 332 -7.40 1.15 15.98
CA GLU A 332 -8.83 1.40 15.78
C GLU A 332 -9.24 1.17 14.32
N THR A 333 -8.55 1.87 13.38
CA THR A 333 -8.87 1.80 11.96
C THR A 333 -8.67 0.39 11.41
N LEU A 334 -7.56 -0.28 11.76
CA LEU A 334 -7.29 -1.63 11.27
C LEU A 334 -8.25 -2.67 11.86
N LYS A 335 -8.69 -2.53 13.11
CA LYS A 335 -9.73 -3.39 13.70
C LYS A 335 -11.09 -3.20 13.03
N PHE A 336 -11.44 -1.97 12.69
CA PHE A 336 -12.68 -1.68 11.97
C PHE A 336 -12.66 -2.29 10.56
N VAL A 337 -11.56 -2.12 9.83
CA VAL A 337 -11.36 -2.73 8.51
C VAL A 337 -11.45 -4.26 8.59
N ASP A 338 -10.76 -4.87 9.56
CA ASP A 338 -10.80 -6.31 9.81
C ASP A 338 -12.22 -6.81 10.08
N ASP A 339 -12.95 -6.12 10.97
CA ASP A 339 -14.34 -6.48 11.32
C ASP A 339 -15.27 -6.39 10.10
N VAL A 340 -15.16 -5.34 9.30
CA VAL A 340 -15.99 -5.21 8.09
C VAL A 340 -15.68 -6.33 7.09
N ILE A 341 -14.41 -6.54 6.75
CA ILE A 341 -14.04 -7.45 5.65
C ILE A 341 -14.26 -8.91 6.03
N PHE A 342 -13.88 -9.32 7.24
CA PHE A 342 -14.00 -10.72 7.65
C PHE A 342 -15.37 -11.11 8.21
N ASN A 343 -16.32 -10.14 8.30
CA ASN A 343 -17.74 -10.38 8.47
C ASN A 343 -18.52 -10.14 7.17
N ASP A 344 -17.88 -10.35 6.01
CA ASP A 344 -18.49 -10.29 4.68
C ASP A 344 -19.11 -8.91 4.33
N GLY A 345 -18.54 -7.84 4.85
CA GLY A 345 -18.91 -6.49 4.50
C GLY A 345 -18.40 -6.06 3.12
N ASP A 346 -19.00 -5.01 2.60
CA ASP A 346 -18.69 -4.38 1.34
C ASP A 346 -17.98 -3.03 1.52
N PHE A 347 -17.61 -2.40 0.41
CA PHE A 347 -16.95 -1.10 0.43
C PHE A 347 -17.87 0.01 0.97
N ALA A 348 -19.19 -0.07 0.70
CA ALA A 348 -20.15 0.88 1.23
C ALA A 348 -20.17 0.84 2.76
N THR A 349 -20.07 -0.35 3.35
CA THR A 349 -19.97 -0.55 4.81
C THR A 349 -18.71 0.10 5.39
N LEU A 350 -17.56 0.02 4.71
CA LEU A 350 -16.35 0.74 5.16
C LEU A 350 -16.56 2.25 5.26
N LEU A 351 -17.36 2.83 4.37
CA LEU A 351 -17.63 4.26 4.33
C LEU A 351 -18.77 4.71 5.26
N THR A 352 -19.74 3.83 5.55
CA THR A 352 -21.01 4.27 6.15
C THR A 352 -21.35 3.66 7.50
N ALA A 353 -20.65 2.60 7.94
CA ALA A 353 -21.02 1.92 9.17
C ALA A 353 -20.87 2.82 10.42
N PRO A 354 -21.94 2.97 11.25
CA PRO A 354 -21.95 3.89 12.38
C PRO A 354 -21.42 3.22 13.67
N TYR A 355 -20.25 2.60 13.61
CA TYR A 355 -19.57 2.00 14.78
C TYR A 355 -18.05 2.11 14.64
N THR A 356 -17.36 1.94 15.75
CA THR A 356 -15.90 1.84 15.78
C THR A 356 -15.41 0.93 16.90
N PHE A 357 -14.09 0.87 17.10
CA PHE A 357 -13.46 0.14 18.19
C PHE A 357 -12.75 1.13 19.11
N VAL A 358 -13.12 1.15 20.39
CA VAL A 358 -12.52 2.03 21.38
C VAL A 358 -11.96 1.26 22.59
N ASN A 359 -11.04 1.89 23.28
CA ASN A 359 -10.56 1.51 24.60
C ASN A 359 -10.67 2.69 25.56
N ALA A 360 -10.21 2.55 26.80
CA ALA A 360 -10.27 3.60 27.83
C ALA A 360 -9.66 4.94 27.38
N LYS A 361 -8.66 4.93 26.47
CA LYS A 361 -7.99 6.15 26.00
C LYS A 361 -8.74 6.83 24.84
N LEU A 362 -9.42 6.08 23.96
CA LEU A 362 -10.11 6.63 22.78
C LEU A 362 -11.59 6.97 23.05
N ALA A 363 -12.29 6.25 23.94
CA ALA A 363 -13.70 6.44 24.23
C ALA A 363 -14.07 7.91 24.59
N PRO A 364 -13.27 8.67 25.35
CA PRO A 364 -13.56 10.06 25.67
C PRO A 364 -13.63 10.99 24.45
N PHE A 365 -12.82 10.75 23.40
CA PHE A 365 -12.82 11.56 22.20
C PHE A 365 -14.09 11.37 21.35
N TYR A 366 -14.71 10.20 21.45
CA TYR A 366 -16.01 9.91 20.83
C TYR A 366 -17.20 10.36 21.72
N GLY A 367 -16.94 10.73 22.97
CA GLY A 367 -18.00 11.03 23.94
C GLY A 367 -18.81 9.78 24.34
N VAL A 368 -18.25 8.58 24.17
CA VAL A 368 -18.91 7.31 24.53
C VAL A 368 -18.72 7.06 26.02
N ALA A 369 -19.85 6.93 26.73
CA ALA A 369 -19.87 6.61 28.16
C ALA A 369 -19.76 5.10 28.36
N GLY A 370 -18.96 4.67 29.33
CA GLY A 370 -18.80 3.25 29.68
C GLY A 370 -17.60 3.04 30.59
N ASP A 371 -17.44 1.80 31.04
CA ASP A 371 -16.26 1.36 31.78
C ASP A 371 -15.36 0.58 30.80
N PHE A 372 -14.35 1.25 30.27
CA PHE A 372 -13.45 0.70 29.24
C PHE A 372 -12.09 0.35 29.84
N SER A 373 -11.54 -0.80 29.45
CA SER A 373 -10.16 -1.21 29.74
C SER A 373 -9.20 -0.73 28.63
N ASP A 374 -7.96 -1.21 28.67
CA ASP A 374 -7.01 -1.02 27.58
C ASP A 374 -7.33 -1.87 26.34
N ASP A 375 -8.19 -2.89 26.46
CA ASP A 375 -8.65 -3.69 25.34
C ASP A 375 -9.67 -2.94 24.50
N PHE A 376 -9.59 -3.14 23.18
CA PHE A 376 -10.55 -2.57 22.24
C PHE A 376 -11.88 -3.32 22.26
N VAL A 377 -12.97 -2.58 22.34
CA VAL A 377 -14.34 -3.09 22.24
C VAL A 377 -15.08 -2.34 21.14
N LYS A 378 -15.95 -3.06 20.42
CA LYS A 378 -16.85 -2.48 19.41
C LYS A 378 -17.93 -1.66 20.10
N VAL A 379 -18.16 -0.43 19.61
CA VAL A 379 -19.19 0.48 20.12
C VAL A 379 -19.97 1.08 18.97
N ASP A 380 -21.29 1.17 19.11
CA ASP A 380 -22.14 1.93 18.20
C ASP A 380 -21.96 3.42 18.43
N LEU A 381 -21.96 4.18 17.35
CA LEU A 381 -21.85 5.64 17.36
C LEU A 381 -23.15 6.28 16.86
N ASP A 382 -23.31 7.58 17.13
CA ASP A 382 -24.45 8.35 16.62
C ASP A 382 -24.38 8.43 15.08
N PRO A 383 -25.31 7.79 14.35
CA PRO A 383 -25.28 7.76 12.89
C PRO A 383 -25.50 9.13 12.23
N ALA A 384 -25.99 10.12 12.98
CA ALA A 384 -26.09 11.50 12.50
C ALA A 384 -24.73 12.23 12.53
N ARG A 385 -23.72 11.66 13.19
CA ARG A 385 -22.41 12.29 13.39
C ARG A 385 -21.24 11.46 12.97
N ARG A 386 -21.42 10.15 12.76
CA ARG A 386 -20.33 9.23 12.46
C ARG A 386 -20.74 8.23 11.39
N ALA A 387 -19.85 8.05 10.41
CA ALA A 387 -20.01 7.13 9.30
C ALA A 387 -18.64 6.60 8.84
N GLY A 388 -18.40 5.32 9.04
CA GLY A 388 -17.23 4.61 8.55
C GLY A 388 -15.86 5.24 8.86
N ILE A 389 -14.87 4.85 8.06
CA ILE A 389 -13.46 5.22 8.27
C ILE A 389 -13.18 6.72 8.20
N LEU A 390 -13.97 7.48 7.42
CA LEU A 390 -13.72 8.91 7.21
C LEU A 390 -14.07 9.78 8.43
N THR A 391 -14.84 9.25 9.36
CA THR A 391 -15.16 9.95 10.59
C THR A 391 -14.44 9.37 11.82
N GLN A 392 -13.53 8.42 11.62
CA GLN A 392 -12.67 7.93 12.71
C GLN A 392 -11.64 8.97 13.12
N LEU A 393 -11.24 8.89 14.40
CA LEU A 393 -10.28 9.84 14.98
C LEU A 393 -8.95 9.85 14.23
N GLY A 394 -8.45 8.70 13.81
CA GLY A 394 -7.19 8.58 13.07
C GLY A 394 -7.17 9.43 11.81
N PHE A 395 -8.17 9.26 10.94
CA PHE A 395 -8.32 10.06 9.71
C PHE A 395 -8.48 11.55 10.01
N LEU A 396 -9.37 11.91 10.96
CA LEU A 396 -9.66 13.30 11.28
C LEU A 396 -8.46 14.03 11.89
N MET A 397 -7.72 13.36 12.79
CA MET A 397 -6.53 13.93 13.42
C MET A 397 -5.33 14.01 12.46
N ALA A 398 -5.08 12.99 11.63
CA ALA A 398 -3.96 12.98 10.70
C ALA A 398 -4.12 14.06 9.61
N ASN A 399 -5.38 14.34 9.23
CA ASN A 399 -5.71 15.37 8.24
C ASN A 399 -6.20 16.66 8.93
N ALA A 400 -5.51 17.06 10.00
CA ALA A 400 -5.70 18.34 10.68
C ALA A 400 -4.36 18.84 11.22
N GLY A 401 -4.17 20.15 11.20
CA GLY A 401 -2.97 20.80 11.72
C GLY A 401 -2.82 20.69 13.23
N ALA A 402 -1.73 21.25 13.75
CA ALA A 402 -1.47 21.28 15.20
C ALA A 402 -2.47 22.17 15.97
N PHE A 403 -3.05 23.16 15.32
CA PHE A 403 -3.90 24.18 15.94
C PHE A 403 -5.32 24.23 15.37
N GLU A 404 -5.54 23.78 14.14
CA GLU A 404 -6.80 23.94 13.42
C GLU A 404 -7.00 22.80 12.42
N ASN A 405 -8.21 22.65 11.88
CA ASN A 405 -8.52 21.70 10.84
C ASN A 405 -7.75 21.98 9.54
N ASP A 406 -7.69 20.99 8.68
CA ASP A 406 -7.07 21.12 7.35
C ASP A 406 -8.02 20.56 6.27
N PRO A 407 -9.01 21.34 5.85
CA PRO A 407 -9.93 20.91 4.80
C PRO A 407 -9.25 20.66 3.46
N ILE A 408 -8.13 21.32 3.19
CA ILE A 408 -7.39 21.12 1.94
C ILE A 408 -6.82 19.70 1.87
N HIS A 409 -6.09 19.26 2.90
CA HIS A 409 -5.52 17.91 2.91
C HIS A 409 -6.62 16.83 2.96
N ARG A 410 -7.74 17.06 3.67
CA ARG A 410 -8.90 16.17 3.63
C ARG A 410 -9.46 16.02 2.22
N GLY A 411 -9.66 17.14 1.52
CA GLY A 411 -10.17 17.13 0.14
C GLY A 411 -9.19 16.49 -0.86
N VAL A 412 -7.88 16.71 -0.70
CA VAL A 412 -6.85 16.05 -1.52
C VAL A 412 -6.87 14.54 -1.30
N PHE A 413 -6.92 14.08 -0.04
CA PHE A 413 -7.01 12.66 0.28
C PHE A 413 -8.23 11.99 -0.39
N MET A 414 -9.41 12.62 -0.28
CA MET A 414 -10.64 12.11 -0.89
C MET A 414 -10.52 11.95 -2.40
N ASN A 415 -9.96 12.96 -3.07
CA ASN A 415 -9.75 12.91 -4.52
C ASN A 415 -8.78 11.79 -4.92
N LEU A 416 -7.62 11.71 -4.27
CA LEU A 416 -6.55 10.81 -4.70
C LEU A 416 -6.80 9.36 -4.26
N GLN A 417 -7.25 9.13 -3.01
CA GLN A 417 -7.33 7.80 -2.43
C GLN A 417 -8.70 7.13 -2.57
N LEU A 418 -9.77 7.92 -2.67
CA LEU A 418 -11.11 7.36 -2.69
C LEU A 418 -11.87 7.58 -3.99
N LEU A 419 -11.50 8.59 -4.79
CA LEU A 419 -12.13 8.87 -6.07
C LEU A 419 -11.19 8.64 -7.26
N CYS A 420 -9.90 8.40 -7.02
CA CYS A 420 -8.85 8.30 -8.05
C CYS A 420 -8.86 9.49 -9.03
N THR A 421 -9.29 10.65 -8.57
CA THR A 421 -9.30 11.88 -9.36
C THR A 421 -7.90 12.49 -9.34
N GLY A 422 -7.24 12.53 -10.50
CA GLY A 422 -5.94 13.17 -10.62
C GLY A 422 -6.04 14.67 -10.35
N LEU A 423 -5.23 15.17 -9.44
CA LEU A 423 -5.10 16.58 -9.19
C LEU A 423 -3.86 17.11 -9.93
N PRO A 424 -3.93 18.29 -10.59
CA PRO A 424 -2.76 18.90 -11.17
C PRO A 424 -1.72 19.21 -10.08
N PRO A 425 -0.42 19.15 -10.38
CA PRO A 425 0.60 19.49 -9.40
C PRO A 425 0.41 20.92 -8.92
N PRO A 426 0.65 21.21 -7.62
CA PRO A 426 0.56 22.58 -7.12
C PRO A 426 1.60 23.46 -7.82
N PRO A 427 1.32 24.77 -7.97
CA PRO A 427 2.29 25.70 -8.51
C PRO A 427 3.55 25.73 -7.63
N ASN A 428 4.70 26.06 -8.22
CA ASN A 428 6.01 26.07 -7.53
C ASN A 428 6.05 26.92 -6.25
N MET A 429 5.14 27.86 -6.11
CA MET A 429 4.96 28.67 -4.90
C MET A 429 3.48 28.67 -4.54
N VAL A 430 3.15 28.01 -3.43
CA VAL A 430 1.83 28.06 -2.80
C VAL A 430 1.93 29.05 -1.63
N PRO A 431 1.22 30.19 -1.67
CA PRO A 431 1.21 31.08 -0.52
C PRO A 431 0.61 30.35 0.70
N PRO A 432 1.14 30.56 1.92
CA PRO A 432 0.53 30.00 3.10
C PRO A 432 -0.87 30.59 3.32
N LEU A 433 -1.74 29.82 3.98
CA LEU A 433 -3.06 30.31 4.38
C LEU A 433 -2.89 31.59 5.21
N PRO A 434 -3.59 32.69 4.86
CA PRO A 434 -3.42 33.96 5.56
C PRO A 434 -3.83 33.85 7.03
N PRO A 435 -3.29 34.69 7.92
CA PRO A 435 -3.71 34.72 9.33
C PRO A 435 -5.23 34.90 9.46
N PRO A 436 -5.85 34.32 10.53
CA PRO A 436 -7.27 34.50 10.77
C PRO A 436 -7.61 35.95 11.08
N VAL A 437 -8.76 36.40 10.60
CA VAL A 437 -9.37 37.68 10.95
C VAL A 437 -10.39 37.45 12.06
N GLU A 438 -10.60 38.42 12.96
CA GLU A 438 -11.55 38.29 14.06
C GLU A 438 -12.96 37.95 13.53
N GLY A 439 -13.56 36.89 14.07
CA GLY A 439 -14.87 36.40 13.67
C GLY A 439 -14.93 35.68 12.31
N GLU A 440 -13.78 35.44 11.65
CA GLU A 440 -13.70 34.66 10.41
C GLU A 440 -13.58 33.16 10.75
N THR A 441 -14.46 32.32 10.20
CA THR A 441 -14.33 30.85 10.32
C THR A 441 -13.19 30.34 9.48
N LEU A 442 -12.69 29.13 9.78
CA LEU A 442 -11.67 28.47 8.97
C LEU A 442 -12.13 28.30 7.51
N ARG A 443 -13.37 27.87 7.32
CA ARG A 443 -13.96 27.74 5.98
C ARG A 443 -13.94 29.06 5.20
N GLU A 444 -14.42 30.16 5.82
CA GLU A 444 -14.41 31.49 5.18
C GLU A 444 -12.97 31.91 4.79
N ARG A 445 -12.00 31.61 5.65
CA ARG A 445 -10.59 31.92 5.41
C ARG A 445 -10.00 31.10 4.26
N VAL A 446 -10.29 29.80 4.20
CA VAL A 446 -9.85 28.91 3.13
C VAL A 446 -10.51 29.32 1.79
N ASP A 447 -11.82 29.59 1.78
CA ASP A 447 -12.53 30.04 0.57
C ASP A 447 -12.00 31.38 0.07
N ARG A 448 -11.70 32.33 0.96
CA ARG A 448 -11.08 33.60 0.59
C ARG A 448 -9.71 33.41 -0.06
N HIS A 449 -8.97 32.37 0.33
CA HIS A 449 -7.61 32.12 -0.16
C HIS A 449 -7.58 31.27 -1.43
N THR A 450 -8.42 30.23 -1.52
CA THR A 450 -8.36 29.21 -2.58
C THR A 450 -9.69 28.96 -3.29
N GLY A 451 -10.79 29.59 -2.84
CA GLY A 451 -12.13 29.39 -3.36
C GLY A 451 -12.40 30.12 -4.69
N LYS A 452 -13.67 30.24 -5.02
CA LYS A 452 -14.15 30.88 -6.26
C LYS A 452 -13.66 32.32 -6.37
N GLY A 453 -13.21 32.69 -7.57
CA GLY A 453 -12.66 34.02 -7.86
C GLY A 453 -11.17 34.18 -7.52
N THR A 454 -10.50 33.13 -7.03
CA THR A 454 -9.06 33.11 -6.77
C THR A 454 -8.31 32.31 -7.83
N CYS A 455 -6.97 32.36 -7.83
CA CYS A 455 -6.16 31.51 -8.72
C CYS A 455 -6.28 30.01 -8.37
N GLY A 456 -6.75 29.65 -7.17
CA GLY A 456 -7.01 28.28 -6.73
C GLY A 456 -8.37 27.71 -7.18
N GLU A 457 -9.27 28.52 -7.73
CA GLU A 457 -10.66 28.13 -8.03
C GLU A 457 -10.76 26.81 -8.80
N GLY A 458 -9.94 26.63 -9.84
CA GLY A 458 -10.01 25.45 -10.72
C GLY A 458 -9.80 24.12 -9.99
N CYS A 459 -8.89 24.09 -9.01
CA CYS A 459 -8.60 22.90 -8.22
C CYS A 459 -9.35 22.91 -6.89
N HIS A 460 -9.19 23.99 -6.12
CA HIS A 460 -9.74 24.05 -4.77
C HIS A 460 -11.24 24.32 -4.78
N GLY A 461 -11.73 25.27 -5.58
CA GLY A 461 -13.13 25.71 -5.56
C GLY A 461 -14.13 24.63 -5.99
N TYR A 462 -13.70 23.66 -6.80
CA TYR A 462 -14.57 22.62 -7.35
C TYR A 462 -14.21 21.19 -6.92
N LEU A 463 -12.92 20.91 -6.69
CA LEU A 463 -12.47 19.54 -6.42
C LEU A 463 -12.06 19.32 -4.96
N ILE A 464 -11.29 20.23 -4.36
CA ILE A 464 -10.66 20.00 -3.06
C ILE A 464 -11.55 20.52 -1.91
N ASN A 465 -11.85 21.84 -1.91
CA ASN A 465 -12.54 22.48 -0.81
C ASN A 465 -13.93 21.88 -0.52
N PRO A 466 -14.79 21.58 -1.53
CA PRO A 466 -16.09 20.97 -1.24
C PRO A 466 -15.98 19.70 -0.41
N LEU A 467 -15.12 18.77 -0.82
CA LEU A 467 -14.92 17.51 -0.09
C LEU A 467 -14.35 17.72 1.31
N GLY A 468 -13.43 18.68 1.47
CA GLY A 468 -12.82 18.97 2.78
C GLY A 468 -13.76 19.66 3.77
N PHE A 469 -14.62 20.57 3.30
CA PHE A 469 -15.55 21.31 4.15
C PHE A 469 -16.65 20.45 4.79
N ALA A 470 -16.94 19.29 4.21
CA ALA A 470 -17.85 18.32 4.83
C ALA A 470 -17.45 17.95 6.27
N PHE A 471 -16.20 18.11 6.63
CA PHE A 471 -15.65 17.72 7.93
C PHE A 471 -15.50 18.87 8.94
N GLU A 472 -16.06 20.04 8.69
CA GLU A 472 -15.95 21.19 9.60
C GLU A 472 -16.63 20.96 10.95
N ASN A 473 -17.60 20.05 11.04
CA ASN A 473 -18.22 19.65 12.30
C ASN A 473 -17.28 18.83 13.23
N TYR A 474 -16.05 18.56 12.85
CA TYR A 474 -15.07 17.92 13.72
C TYR A 474 -13.91 18.87 13.99
N ASP A 475 -13.53 18.96 15.25
CA ASP A 475 -12.34 19.72 15.65
C ASP A 475 -11.04 18.96 15.30
N PRO A 476 -9.85 19.53 15.50
CA PRO A 476 -8.58 18.86 15.24
C PRO A 476 -8.33 17.58 16.05
N LEU A 477 -9.09 17.30 17.09
CA LEU A 477 -9.09 16.04 17.84
C LEU A 477 -10.16 15.05 17.34
N GLY A 478 -10.87 15.39 16.25
CA GLY A 478 -11.96 14.58 15.74
C GLY A 478 -13.22 14.60 16.61
N GLN A 479 -13.32 15.51 17.59
CA GLN A 479 -14.51 15.67 18.42
C GLN A 479 -15.57 16.50 17.69
N TRP A 480 -16.84 16.20 17.93
CA TRP A 480 -17.96 16.91 17.29
C TRP A 480 -18.09 18.34 17.82
N GLN A 481 -18.19 19.31 16.92
CA GLN A 481 -18.40 20.71 17.19
C GLN A 481 -19.53 21.30 16.31
N THR A 482 -20.16 22.38 16.77
CA THR A 482 -21.26 23.06 16.06
C THR A 482 -20.98 24.54 15.80
N MET A 483 -19.88 25.05 16.35
CA MET A 483 -19.50 26.47 16.25
C MET A 483 -18.02 26.60 15.89
N ASP A 484 -17.70 27.55 15.01
CA ASP A 484 -16.35 28.03 14.71
C ASP A 484 -16.33 29.55 14.70
N ALA A 485 -15.33 30.17 15.36
CA ALA A 485 -15.18 31.62 15.50
C ALA A 485 -16.46 32.36 15.96
N GLY A 486 -17.28 31.67 16.78
CA GLY A 486 -18.55 32.23 17.30
C GLY A 486 -19.74 32.16 16.33
N LYS A 487 -19.57 31.53 15.17
CA LYS A 487 -20.62 31.29 14.17
C LYS A 487 -21.03 29.81 14.12
N PRO A 488 -22.26 29.48 13.76
CA PRO A 488 -22.63 28.11 13.42
C PRO A 488 -21.74 27.58 12.29
N ILE A 489 -21.34 26.30 12.41
CA ILE A 489 -20.56 25.65 11.36
C ILE A 489 -21.43 25.47 10.13
N ASP A 490 -20.85 25.78 8.96
CA ASP A 490 -21.36 25.48 7.65
C ASP A 490 -20.52 24.34 7.04
N ALA A 491 -21.06 23.12 7.02
CA ALA A 491 -20.45 21.93 6.42
C ALA A 491 -21.09 21.56 5.08
N ALA A 492 -22.07 22.38 4.61
CA ALA A 492 -22.78 22.12 3.35
C ALA A 492 -21.89 22.41 2.15
N ALA A 493 -21.92 21.53 1.16
CA ALA A 493 -21.18 21.71 -0.08
C ALA A 493 -21.91 21.01 -1.26
N GLU A 494 -21.34 21.15 -2.46
CA GLU A 494 -21.77 20.48 -3.68
C GLU A 494 -20.54 19.92 -4.39
N PHE A 495 -20.58 18.65 -4.76
CA PHE A 495 -19.53 17.99 -5.53
C PHE A 495 -20.15 17.19 -6.69
N GLN A 496 -19.40 17.03 -7.79
CA GLN A 496 -19.87 16.27 -8.96
C GLN A 496 -19.41 14.83 -8.89
N PHE A 497 -20.35 13.91 -8.65
CA PHE A 497 -20.14 12.48 -8.80
C PHE A 497 -20.67 12.04 -10.17
N GLY A 498 -19.84 11.42 -11.00
CA GLY A 498 -20.20 11.04 -12.37
C GLY A 498 -20.63 12.21 -13.25
N GLY A 499 -20.10 13.40 -12.99
CA GLY A 499 -20.53 14.62 -13.68
C GLY A 499 -21.90 15.16 -13.23
N VAL A 500 -22.54 14.54 -12.22
CA VAL A 500 -23.83 14.96 -11.67
C VAL A 500 -23.60 15.69 -10.34
N PRO A 501 -23.99 16.98 -10.24
CA PRO A 501 -23.88 17.73 -8.99
C PRO A 501 -24.74 17.12 -7.88
N GLN A 502 -24.13 16.81 -6.74
CA GLN A 502 -24.77 16.31 -5.54
C GLN A 502 -24.51 17.27 -4.39
N LYS A 503 -25.56 17.63 -3.66
CA LYS A 503 -25.45 18.46 -2.46
C LYS A 503 -25.46 17.60 -1.22
N TYR A 504 -24.73 18.02 -0.21
CA TYR A 504 -24.65 17.36 1.09
C TYR A 504 -24.38 18.39 2.19
N ASP A 505 -24.73 18.02 3.42
CA ASP A 505 -24.41 18.78 4.62
C ASP A 505 -23.68 17.87 5.62
N GLY A 506 -22.36 18.00 5.63
CA GLY A 506 -21.48 17.26 6.52
C GLY A 506 -20.95 15.93 5.98
N ALA A 507 -20.03 15.36 6.76
CA ALA A 507 -19.25 14.19 6.35
C ALA A 507 -20.08 12.90 6.24
N VAL A 508 -21.16 12.78 7.01
CA VAL A 508 -22.04 11.60 6.97
C VAL A 508 -22.76 11.51 5.63
N GLU A 509 -23.37 12.61 5.20
CA GLU A 509 -24.04 12.63 3.89
C GLU A 509 -23.05 12.44 2.74
N LEU A 510 -21.86 13.08 2.83
CA LEU A 510 -20.80 12.86 1.86
C LEU A 510 -20.37 11.38 1.80
N ALA A 511 -20.21 10.72 2.95
CA ALA A 511 -19.84 9.30 3.00
C ALA A 511 -20.87 8.40 2.30
N HIS A 512 -22.15 8.68 2.47
CA HIS A 512 -23.23 7.96 1.77
C HIS A 512 -23.20 8.23 0.26
N LEU A 513 -22.99 9.48 -0.18
CA LEU A 513 -22.86 9.80 -1.60
C LEU A 513 -21.65 9.11 -2.24
N MET A 514 -20.54 9.02 -1.51
CA MET A 514 -19.36 8.29 -1.98
C MET A 514 -19.63 6.78 -2.06
N ALA A 515 -20.32 6.22 -1.08
CA ALA A 515 -20.74 4.81 -1.08
C ALA A 515 -21.70 4.48 -2.24
N ASP A 516 -22.41 5.48 -2.77
CA ASP A 516 -23.30 5.34 -3.95
C ASP A 516 -22.63 5.73 -5.27
N SER A 517 -21.34 6.19 -5.25
CA SER A 517 -20.67 6.68 -6.47
C SER A 517 -19.91 5.58 -7.21
N ASP A 518 -20.05 5.55 -8.54
CA ASP A 518 -19.30 4.62 -9.39
C ASP A 518 -17.79 4.85 -9.30
N GLU A 519 -17.36 6.10 -9.14
CA GLU A 519 -15.96 6.47 -9.06
C GLU A 519 -15.29 5.89 -7.82
N ALA A 520 -15.94 5.95 -6.65
CA ALA A 520 -15.37 5.44 -5.42
C ALA A 520 -15.22 3.92 -5.46
N HIS A 521 -16.24 3.20 -5.94
CA HIS A 521 -16.14 1.75 -6.12
C HIS A 521 -15.06 1.36 -7.14
N ARG A 522 -14.99 2.07 -8.27
CA ARG A 522 -13.95 1.87 -9.29
C ARG A 522 -12.56 2.13 -8.76
N CYS A 523 -12.38 3.19 -8.01
CA CYS A 523 -11.12 3.56 -7.38
C CYS A 523 -10.66 2.48 -6.39
N TYR A 524 -11.55 2.02 -5.52
CA TYR A 524 -11.23 0.97 -4.55
C TYR A 524 -10.83 -0.35 -5.20
N VAL A 525 -11.55 -0.77 -6.24
CA VAL A 525 -11.21 -1.97 -7.04
C VAL A 525 -9.86 -1.78 -7.74
N ALA A 526 -9.61 -0.59 -8.32
CA ALA A 526 -8.35 -0.28 -8.98
C ALA A 526 -7.15 -0.36 -8.03
N HIS A 527 -7.30 0.11 -6.79
CA HIS A 527 -6.27 -0.01 -5.76
C HIS A 527 -6.02 -1.48 -5.36
N PHE A 528 -7.06 -2.31 -5.23
CA PHE A 528 -6.86 -3.74 -4.98
C PHE A 528 -6.14 -4.44 -6.14
N LEU A 529 -6.48 -4.09 -7.38
CA LEU A 529 -5.77 -4.60 -8.56
C LEU A 529 -4.31 -4.16 -8.52
N GLU A 530 -4.05 -2.89 -8.26
CA GLU A 530 -2.69 -2.35 -8.18
C GLU A 530 -1.85 -3.07 -7.14
N TYR A 531 -2.36 -3.21 -5.94
CA TYR A 531 -1.69 -3.92 -4.86
C TYR A 531 -1.51 -5.42 -5.16
N GLY A 532 -2.57 -6.11 -5.57
CA GLY A 532 -2.57 -7.56 -5.81
C GLY A 532 -1.69 -7.97 -6.99
N TYR A 533 -1.66 -7.16 -8.05
CA TYR A 533 -0.87 -7.44 -9.25
C TYR A 533 0.51 -6.78 -9.23
N ALA A 534 0.79 -5.98 -8.21
CA ALA A 534 2.05 -5.26 -8.04
C ALA A 534 2.40 -4.36 -9.25
N ARG A 535 1.40 -3.73 -9.87
CA ARG A 535 1.52 -2.83 -11.01
C ARG A 535 0.34 -1.87 -11.09
N ARG A 536 0.53 -0.73 -11.71
CA ARG A 536 -0.59 0.20 -11.97
C ARG A 536 -1.64 -0.43 -12.90
N PRO A 537 -2.93 -0.09 -12.71
CA PRO A 537 -3.98 -0.41 -13.67
C PRO A 537 -3.65 0.17 -15.06
N GLN A 538 -3.96 -0.58 -16.10
CA GLN A 538 -3.77 -0.17 -17.50
C GLN A 538 -5.12 -0.11 -18.22
N LYS A 539 -5.18 0.50 -19.41
CA LYS A 539 -6.41 0.60 -20.22
C LYS A 539 -7.07 -0.78 -20.43
N ALA A 540 -6.29 -1.83 -20.57
CA ALA A 540 -6.78 -3.19 -20.73
C ALA A 540 -7.53 -3.74 -19.49
N ASP A 541 -7.25 -3.22 -18.30
CA ASP A 541 -7.90 -3.65 -17.06
C ASP A 541 -9.27 -2.96 -16.85
N GLN A 542 -9.55 -1.89 -17.59
CA GLN A 542 -10.67 -0.98 -17.31
C GLN A 542 -12.02 -1.70 -17.29
N LYS A 543 -12.31 -2.54 -18.30
CA LYS A 543 -13.57 -3.30 -18.37
C LYS A 543 -13.74 -4.24 -17.18
N PHE A 544 -12.66 -4.85 -16.73
CA PHE A 544 -12.69 -5.74 -15.59
C PHE A 544 -12.89 -4.97 -14.27
N ILE A 545 -12.19 -3.84 -14.10
CA ILE A 545 -12.38 -2.93 -12.96
C ILE A 545 -13.85 -2.45 -12.92
N ASP A 546 -14.40 -2.01 -14.05
CA ASP A 546 -15.78 -1.52 -14.14
C ASP A 546 -16.80 -2.61 -13.75
N SER A 547 -16.57 -3.86 -14.18
CA SER A 547 -17.42 -4.99 -13.83
C SER A 547 -17.42 -5.29 -12.34
N LEU A 548 -16.24 -5.31 -11.71
CA LEU A 548 -16.11 -5.53 -10.27
C LEU A 548 -16.67 -4.36 -9.45
N ALA A 549 -16.44 -3.13 -9.92
CA ALA A 549 -16.97 -1.93 -9.29
C ALA A 549 -18.51 -1.90 -9.30
N ALA A 550 -19.13 -2.31 -10.41
CA ALA A 550 -20.58 -2.44 -10.50
C ALA A 550 -21.11 -3.47 -9.48
N GLY A 551 -20.46 -4.65 -9.38
CA GLY A 551 -20.82 -5.66 -8.38
C GLY A 551 -20.58 -5.22 -6.94
N SER A 552 -19.56 -4.41 -6.71
CA SER A 552 -19.30 -3.78 -5.41
C SER A 552 -20.39 -2.78 -5.03
N LYS A 553 -20.84 -1.97 -5.99
CA LYS A 553 -21.84 -0.93 -5.78
C LYS A 553 -23.24 -1.50 -5.56
N ASP A 554 -23.63 -2.53 -6.32
CA ASP A 554 -24.94 -3.15 -6.21
C ASP A 554 -25.04 -4.17 -5.06
N GLY A 555 -23.95 -4.35 -4.28
CA GLY A 555 -23.89 -5.25 -3.12
C GLY A 555 -23.78 -6.73 -3.47
N THR A 556 -23.59 -7.09 -4.74
CA THR A 556 -23.36 -8.49 -5.16
C THR A 556 -21.95 -8.98 -4.90
N HIS A 557 -21.00 -8.04 -4.67
CA HIS A 557 -19.63 -8.37 -4.31
C HIS A 557 -19.23 -7.74 -2.97
N THR A 558 -18.97 -8.60 -1.99
CA THR A 558 -18.23 -8.22 -0.77
C THR A 558 -16.77 -7.92 -1.12
N ILE A 559 -16.01 -7.30 -0.21
CA ILE A 559 -14.58 -7.04 -0.43
C ILE A 559 -13.81 -8.34 -0.66
N LYS A 560 -14.12 -9.40 0.10
CA LYS A 560 -13.51 -10.73 -0.13
C LYS A 560 -13.80 -11.27 -1.55
N GLN A 561 -15.01 -11.08 -2.03
CA GLN A 561 -15.37 -11.50 -3.39
C GLN A 561 -14.63 -10.72 -4.46
N ILE A 562 -14.42 -9.41 -4.29
CA ILE A 562 -13.57 -8.61 -5.20
C ILE A 562 -12.16 -9.22 -5.26
N ILE A 563 -11.55 -9.53 -4.11
CA ILE A 563 -10.22 -10.13 -4.03
C ILE A 563 -10.19 -11.51 -4.72
N LEU A 564 -11.21 -12.32 -4.53
CA LEU A 564 -11.33 -13.64 -5.19
C LEU A 564 -11.48 -13.51 -6.71
N GLU A 565 -12.30 -12.58 -7.20
CA GLU A 565 -12.45 -12.37 -8.65
C GLU A 565 -11.15 -11.88 -9.30
N LEU A 566 -10.39 -11.01 -8.62
CA LEU A 566 -9.05 -10.63 -9.07
C LEU A 566 -8.17 -11.86 -9.31
N SER A 567 -8.16 -12.85 -8.40
CA SER A 567 -7.33 -14.05 -8.52
C SER A 567 -7.71 -14.99 -9.67
N LYS A 568 -8.90 -14.85 -10.23
CA LYS A 568 -9.44 -15.69 -11.31
C LYS A 568 -9.34 -15.04 -12.69
N SER A 569 -8.94 -13.78 -12.76
CA SER A 569 -8.90 -13.02 -14.00
C SER A 569 -7.84 -13.52 -14.97
N ASP A 570 -8.04 -13.29 -16.25
CA ASP A 570 -7.03 -13.57 -17.27
C ASP A 570 -5.72 -12.81 -17.01
N ALA A 571 -5.78 -11.57 -16.55
CA ALA A 571 -4.59 -10.78 -16.18
C ALA A 571 -3.81 -11.37 -14.99
N PHE A 572 -4.43 -12.24 -14.20
CA PHE A 572 -3.77 -12.96 -13.12
C PHE A 572 -3.17 -14.29 -13.59
N LEU A 573 -3.89 -15.04 -14.45
CA LEU A 573 -3.55 -16.40 -14.89
C LEU A 573 -2.64 -16.45 -16.12
N PHE A 574 -2.61 -15.37 -16.87
CA PHE A 574 -1.85 -15.25 -18.10
C PHE A 574 -1.02 -13.97 -18.12
N ARG A 575 -0.06 -13.91 -19.00
CA ARG A 575 0.66 -12.69 -19.36
C ARG A 575 0.64 -12.44 -20.87
N ALA A 576 0.88 -11.21 -21.26
CA ALA A 576 1.10 -10.89 -22.66
C ALA A 576 2.41 -11.53 -23.18
N PRO A 577 2.48 -11.95 -24.45
CA PRO A 577 3.75 -12.28 -25.08
C PRO A 577 4.70 -11.07 -25.02
N VAL A 578 6.00 -11.35 -24.95
CA VAL A 578 7.00 -10.28 -25.09
C VAL A 578 7.02 -9.91 -26.57
N GLU A 579 6.86 -8.66 -26.90
CA GLU A 579 7.12 -8.17 -28.25
C GLU A 579 8.59 -8.40 -28.58
N PRO A 580 8.89 -8.95 -29.79
CA PRO A 580 10.27 -9.31 -30.18
C PRO A 580 11.20 -8.10 -30.29
#